data_291b2bd4a1ee7c0ea2a1d2da378a200b
#
_entry.id   291b2bd4a1ee7c0ea2a1d2da378a200b
#
_cell.length_a   1.000
_cell.length_b   1.000
_cell.length_c   1.000
_cell.angle_alpha   90.00
_cell.angle_beta   90.00
_cell.angle_gamma   90.00
#
_symmetry.space_group_name_H-M   'P 1'
#
loop_
_entity.id
_entity.type
_entity.pdbx_description
1 polymer ?
#
loop_
_entity_poly.entity_id
_entity_poly.type
_entity_poly.pdbx_seq_one_letter_code
_entity_poly.pdbx_strand_id
1 'polypeptide(L)'
;MIRAEADFLRTDYDRIFFFSKSIGTAIAARYAVLHGLHPGQVYFTPIEAALPDLDPAGIAFHGTADPWARTELITEGCRRLGVPLHLTENADHSMETGDVLRDITILHTILEQTDRWMRQCCI
;
A
#
# COMPACT_ATOMS: atom_id res chain seq x y z
N MET A 1 -11.30 18.41 8.50
CA MET A 1 -9.87 18.01 8.54
C MET A 1 -9.43 17.36 7.24
N ILE A 2 -10.00 16.22 6.87
CA ILE A 2 -9.62 15.51 5.63
C ILE A 2 -9.83 16.38 4.37
N ARG A 3 -10.91 17.14 4.33
CA ARG A 3 -11.20 18.03 3.20
C ARG A 3 -10.17 19.15 3.08
N ALA A 4 -9.75 19.75 4.20
CA ALA A 4 -8.74 20.79 4.21
C ALA A 4 -7.39 20.25 3.74
N GLU A 5 -7.05 19.03 4.14
CA GLU A 5 -5.85 18.36 3.67
C GLU A 5 -5.88 18.13 2.16
N ALA A 6 -7.02 17.67 1.62
CA ALA A 6 -7.17 17.47 0.18
C ALA A 6 -7.01 18.77 -0.61
N ASP A 7 -7.56 19.88 -0.12
CA ASP A 7 -7.41 21.18 -0.77
C ASP A 7 -5.95 21.65 -0.76
N PHE A 8 -5.25 21.47 0.37
CA PHE A 8 -3.83 21.77 0.48
C PHE A 8 -3.01 20.95 -0.51
N LEU A 9 -3.28 19.65 -0.59
CA LEU A 9 -2.57 18.73 -1.49
C LEU A 9 -2.76 19.09 -2.96
N ARG A 10 -3.90 19.67 -3.34
CA ARG A 10 -4.16 20.05 -4.73
C ARG A 10 -3.40 21.30 -5.17
N THR A 11 -3.05 22.18 -4.24
CA THR A 11 -2.54 23.51 -4.57
C THR A 11 -1.03 23.65 -4.46
N ASP A 12 -0.38 22.86 -3.61
CA ASP A 12 1.01 23.11 -3.24
C ASP A 12 2.03 22.11 -3.79
N TYR A 13 1.59 20.99 -4.39
CA TYR A 13 2.49 19.92 -4.80
C TYR A 13 2.14 19.38 -6.17
N ASP A 14 3.17 19.09 -6.98
CA ASP A 14 3.01 18.45 -8.28
C ASP A 14 2.73 16.96 -8.17
N ARG A 15 3.28 16.31 -7.13
CA ARG A 15 3.12 14.87 -6.89
C ARG A 15 2.81 14.63 -5.43
N ILE A 16 1.78 13.81 -5.20
CA ILE A 16 1.34 13.44 -3.87
C ILE A 16 1.35 11.91 -3.76
N PHE A 17 1.84 11.39 -2.64
CA PHE A 17 1.82 9.96 -2.36
C PHE A 17 1.07 9.71 -1.05
N PHE A 18 0.21 8.70 -1.06
CA PHE A 18 -0.44 8.21 0.15
C PHE A 18 0.27 6.92 0.59
N PHE A 19 0.85 6.94 1.77
CA PHE A 19 1.37 5.75 2.42
C PHE A 19 0.36 5.31 3.47
N SER A 20 -0.27 4.17 3.26
CA SER A 20 -1.30 3.68 4.16
C SER A 20 -0.97 2.26 4.64
N LYS A 21 -1.47 1.92 5.83
CA LYS A 21 -1.21 0.63 6.46
C LYS A 21 -2.47 0.07 7.07
N SER A 22 -2.68 -1.24 6.91
CA SER A 22 -3.79 -1.97 7.54
C SER A 22 -5.15 -1.36 7.18
N ILE A 23 -5.97 -1.05 8.18
CA ILE A 23 -7.28 -0.40 7.94
C ILE A 23 -7.13 0.92 7.18
N GLY A 24 -6.01 1.61 7.36
CA GLY A 24 -5.71 2.83 6.63
C GLY A 24 -5.68 2.63 5.12
N THR A 25 -5.38 1.42 4.63
CA THR A 25 -5.38 1.15 3.20
C THR A 25 -6.79 1.25 2.61
N ALA A 26 -7.79 0.74 3.33
CA ALA A 26 -9.18 0.85 2.91
C ALA A 26 -9.64 2.31 2.94
N ILE A 27 -9.25 3.06 3.96
CA ILE A 27 -9.62 4.47 4.11
C ILE A 27 -8.97 5.32 3.01
N ALA A 28 -7.67 5.17 2.79
CA ALA A 28 -6.95 5.94 1.78
C ALA A 28 -7.45 5.64 0.36
N ALA A 29 -7.64 4.36 0.05
CA ALA A 29 -8.13 3.95 -1.26
C ALA A 29 -9.54 4.49 -1.52
N ARG A 30 -10.43 4.34 -0.55
CA ARG A 30 -11.81 4.82 -0.66
C ARG A 30 -11.89 6.33 -0.76
N TYR A 31 -11.09 7.03 0.05
CA TYR A 31 -11.04 8.49 0.03
C TYR A 31 -10.62 9.00 -1.36
N ALA A 32 -9.58 8.41 -1.94
CA ALA A 32 -9.11 8.81 -3.27
C ALA A 32 -10.21 8.62 -4.33
N VAL A 33 -10.92 7.48 -4.28
CA VAL A 33 -12.03 7.21 -5.21
C VAL A 33 -13.15 8.22 -5.04
N LEU A 34 -13.57 8.47 -3.80
CA LEU A 34 -14.70 9.36 -3.53
C LEU A 34 -14.42 10.81 -3.92
N HIS A 35 -13.19 11.24 -3.84
CA HIS A 35 -12.81 12.63 -4.14
C HIS A 35 -12.14 12.82 -5.50
N GLY A 36 -12.12 11.76 -6.32
CA GLY A 36 -11.53 11.84 -7.67
C GLY A 36 -10.04 12.19 -7.64
N LEU A 37 -9.32 11.77 -6.61
CA LEU A 37 -7.89 12.02 -6.48
C LEU A 37 -7.09 10.88 -7.08
N HIS A 38 -5.93 11.19 -7.63
CA HIS A 38 -5.03 10.21 -8.21
C HIS A 38 -3.63 10.29 -7.61
N PRO A 39 -3.49 10.17 -6.27
CA PRO A 39 -2.16 10.14 -5.66
C PRO A 39 -1.46 8.82 -6.02
N GLY A 40 -0.13 8.82 -5.95
CA GLY A 40 0.59 7.56 -5.91
C GLY A 40 0.26 6.86 -4.60
N GLN A 41 -0.12 5.58 -4.62
CA GLN A 41 -0.53 4.89 -3.41
C GLN A 41 0.36 3.69 -3.11
N VAL A 42 0.87 3.66 -1.88
CA VAL A 42 1.60 2.53 -1.33
C VAL A 42 0.75 1.90 -0.23
N TYR A 43 0.37 0.66 -0.43
CA TYR A 43 -0.50 -0.07 0.48
C TYR A 43 0.31 -1.08 1.28
N PHE A 44 0.61 -0.77 2.54
CA PHE A 44 1.29 -1.70 3.44
C PHE A 44 0.26 -2.55 4.18
N THR A 45 0.40 -3.87 4.11
CA THR A 45 -0.49 -4.83 4.75
C THR A 45 -1.98 -4.47 4.51
N PRO A 46 -2.40 -4.42 3.24
CA PRO A 46 -3.80 -4.08 2.95
C PRO A 46 -4.74 -5.14 3.51
N ILE A 47 -5.92 -4.68 3.95
CA ILE A 47 -6.98 -5.55 4.39
C ILE A 47 -7.95 -5.85 3.24
N GLU A 48 -8.74 -6.90 3.37
CA GLU A 48 -9.66 -7.33 2.30
C GLU A 48 -10.66 -6.24 1.92
N ALA A 49 -11.09 -5.43 2.89
CA ALA A 49 -12.02 -4.33 2.64
C ALA A 49 -11.47 -3.26 1.70
N ALA A 50 -10.14 -3.18 1.53
CA ALA A 50 -9.52 -2.21 0.63
C ALA A 50 -9.60 -2.65 -0.84
N LEU A 51 -9.75 -3.95 -1.11
CA LEU A 51 -9.64 -4.51 -2.46
C LEU A 51 -10.50 -3.81 -3.50
N PRO A 52 -11.79 -3.47 -3.24
CA PRO A 52 -12.61 -2.84 -4.28
C PRO A 52 -12.09 -1.50 -4.78
N ASP A 53 -11.30 -0.80 -3.98
CA ASP A 53 -10.89 0.58 -4.25
C ASP A 53 -9.40 0.75 -4.54
N LEU A 54 -8.62 -0.34 -4.56
CA LEU A 54 -7.18 -0.25 -4.82
C LEU A 54 -6.91 0.30 -6.23
N ASP A 55 -5.97 1.22 -6.30
CA ASP A 55 -5.55 1.81 -7.56
C ASP A 55 -4.53 0.89 -8.25
N PRO A 56 -4.78 0.46 -9.50
CA PRO A 56 -3.82 -0.38 -10.24
C PRO A 56 -2.47 0.29 -10.45
N ALA A 57 -2.40 1.62 -10.40
CA ALA A 57 -1.13 2.35 -10.48
C ALA A 57 -0.35 2.36 -9.16
N GLY A 58 -0.92 1.80 -8.09
CA GLY A 58 -0.27 1.71 -6.79
C GLY A 58 0.65 0.50 -6.66
N ILE A 59 1.09 0.26 -5.43
CA ILE A 59 1.92 -0.90 -5.09
C ILE A 59 1.50 -1.41 -3.71
N ALA A 60 1.48 -2.72 -3.53
CA ALA A 60 1.04 -3.33 -2.27
C ALA A 60 2.08 -4.32 -1.71
N PHE A 61 2.14 -4.39 -0.39
CA PHE A 61 3.03 -5.31 0.35
C PHE A 61 2.21 -6.12 1.34
N HIS A 62 2.36 -7.44 1.30
CA HIS A 62 1.62 -8.36 2.16
C HIS A 62 2.52 -9.43 2.74
N GLY A 63 2.34 -9.76 4.01
CA GLY A 63 3.02 -10.86 4.67
C GLY A 63 2.15 -12.12 4.69
N THR A 64 2.72 -13.26 4.31
CA THR A 64 1.93 -14.49 4.17
C THR A 64 1.44 -15.06 5.50
N ALA A 65 2.00 -14.62 6.63
CA ALA A 65 1.55 -15.00 7.96
C ALA A 65 0.64 -13.96 8.62
N ASP A 66 0.16 -12.98 7.85
CA ASP A 66 -0.73 -11.94 8.35
C ASP A 66 -2.09 -12.55 8.74
N PRO A 67 -2.48 -12.50 10.04
CA PRO A 67 -3.76 -13.08 10.45
C PRO A 67 -4.97 -12.18 10.17
N TRP A 68 -4.74 -10.93 9.79
CA TRP A 68 -5.79 -9.94 9.54
C TRP A 68 -6.26 -9.89 8.09
N ALA A 69 -5.53 -10.56 7.19
CA ALA A 69 -5.87 -10.59 5.78
C ALA A 69 -5.43 -11.91 5.18
N ARG A 70 -6.33 -12.59 4.49
CA ARG A 70 -6.02 -13.88 3.88
C ARG A 70 -5.20 -13.70 2.61
N THR A 71 -4.05 -14.35 2.55
CA THR A 71 -3.11 -14.21 1.43
C THR A 71 -3.76 -14.51 0.09
N GLU A 72 -4.60 -15.56 0.03
CA GLU A 72 -5.27 -15.94 -1.22
C GLU A 72 -6.18 -14.85 -1.75
N LEU A 73 -6.90 -14.17 -0.86
CA LEU A 73 -7.82 -13.10 -1.26
C LEU A 73 -7.08 -11.84 -1.66
N ILE A 74 -6.02 -11.49 -0.93
CA ILE A 74 -5.18 -10.33 -1.28
C ILE A 74 -4.49 -10.56 -2.63
N THR A 75 -3.91 -11.74 -2.81
CA THR A 75 -3.22 -12.11 -4.05
C THR A 75 -4.17 -12.06 -5.24
N GLU A 76 -5.33 -12.71 -5.13
CA GLU A 76 -6.30 -12.75 -6.20
C GLU A 76 -6.89 -11.37 -6.50
N GLY A 77 -7.19 -10.60 -5.46
CA GLY A 77 -7.73 -9.25 -5.63
C GLY A 77 -6.75 -8.33 -6.34
N CYS A 78 -5.48 -8.33 -5.92
CA CYS A 78 -4.45 -7.53 -6.56
C CYS A 78 -4.19 -7.97 -8.00
N ARG A 79 -4.17 -9.28 -8.24
CA ARG A 79 -3.99 -9.81 -9.60
C ARG A 79 -5.11 -9.35 -10.53
N ARG A 80 -6.35 -9.45 -10.08
CA ARG A 80 -7.52 -9.07 -10.87
C ARG A 80 -7.54 -7.58 -11.17
N LEU A 81 -7.12 -6.75 -10.22
CA LEU A 81 -7.10 -5.30 -10.38
C LEU A 81 -5.85 -4.80 -11.10
N GLY A 82 -4.83 -5.64 -11.24
CA GLY A 82 -3.57 -5.22 -11.85
C GLY A 82 -2.66 -4.44 -10.89
N VAL A 83 -2.82 -4.61 -9.58
CA VAL A 83 -1.97 -3.96 -8.57
C VAL A 83 -0.72 -4.82 -8.34
N PRO A 84 0.49 -4.28 -8.56
CA PRO A 84 1.70 -5.01 -8.19
C PRO A 84 1.72 -5.34 -6.71
N LEU A 85 1.89 -6.62 -6.40
CA LEU A 85 1.90 -7.12 -5.02
C LEU A 85 3.23 -7.78 -4.71
N HIS A 86 3.87 -7.35 -3.63
CA HIS A 86 5.08 -7.97 -3.11
C HIS A 86 4.72 -8.79 -1.87
N LEU A 87 4.94 -10.10 -1.95
CA LEU A 87 4.70 -11.01 -0.84
C LEU A 87 5.99 -11.21 -0.05
N THR A 88 5.87 -11.18 1.28
CA THR A 88 6.96 -11.53 2.18
C THR A 88 6.57 -12.79 2.94
N GLU A 89 7.28 -13.87 2.70
CA GLU A 89 6.97 -15.15 3.31
C GLU A 89 7.20 -15.12 4.82
N ASN A 90 6.25 -15.67 5.57
CA ASN A 90 6.27 -15.79 7.02
C ASN A 90 6.22 -14.46 7.79
N ALA A 91 6.02 -13.33 7.11
CA ALA A 91 5.85 -12.05 7.77
C ALA A 91 4.39 -11.88 8.23
N ASP A 92 4.23 -11.27 9.38
CA ASP A 92 2.92 -11.01 9.98
C ASP A 92 2.36 -9.64 9.56
N HIS A 93 1.36 -9.17 10.28
CA HIS A 93 0.70 -7.88 9.99
C HIS A 93 1.63 -6.67 10.17
N SER A 94 2.73 -6.82 10.89
CA SER A 94 3.76 -5.78 11.05
C SER A 94 4.91 -5.96 10.07
N MET A 95 4.80 -6.92 9.15
CA MET A 95 5.87 -7.33 8.24
C MET A 95 7.09 -7.84 8.99
N GLU A 96 6.86 -8.58 10.07
CA GLU A 96 7.89 -9.14 10.92
C GLU A 96 7.75 -10.65 11.01
N THR A 97 8.87 -11.36 11.19
CA THR A 97 8.92 -12.81 11.29
C THR A 97 9.29 -13.30 12.70
N GLY A 98 9.72 -12.37 13.58
CA GLY A 98 10.27 -12.71 14.88
C GLY A 98 11.79 -12.88 14.89
N ASP A 99 12.42 -12.89 13.72
CA ASP A 99 13.88 -12.89 13.59
C ASP A 99 14.34 -11.48 13.24
N VAL A 100 15.02 -10.81 14.17
CA VAL A 100 15.41 -9.40 14.04
C VAL A 100 16.23 -9.13 12.78
N LEU A 101 17.19 -9.98 12.49
CA LEU A 101 18.07 -9.77 11.31
C LEU A 101 17.31 -9.94 10.02
N ARG A 102 16.43 -10.92 9.97
CA ARG A 102 15.54 -11.11 8.81
C ARG A 102 14.58 -9.95 8.66
N ASP A 103 14.02 -9.47 9.76
CA ASP A 103 13.05 -8.36 9.75
C ASP A 103 13.70 -7.06 9.25
N ILE A 104 14.95 -6.81 9.60
CA ILE A 104 15.71 -5.67 9.08
C ILE A 104 15.88 -5.80 7.56
N THR A 105 16.21 -6.99 7.07
CA THR A 105 16.36 -7.24 5.64
C THR A 105 15.03 -7.04 4.91
N ILE A 106 13.93 -7.52 5.49
CA ILE A 106 12.58 -7.32 4.94
C ILE A 106 12.26 -5.84 4.82
N LEU A 107 12.50 -5.07 5.89
CA LEU A 107 12.25 -3.63 5.89
C LEU A 107 13.10 -2.93 4.83
N HIS A 108 14.37 -3.27 4.73
CA HIS A 108 15.27 -2.72 3.70
C HIS A 108 14.70 -2.99 2.30
N THR A 109 14.27 -4.22 2.04
CA THR A 109 13.72 -4.61 0.73
C THR A 109 12.45 -3.83 0.41
N ILE A 110 11.54 -3.70 1.38
CA ILE A 110 10.30 -2.95 1.21
C ILE A 110 10.59 -1.49 0.87
N LEU A 111 11.49 -0.86 1.62
CA LEU A 111 11.87 0.54 1.39
C LEU A 111 12.55 0.72 0.04
N GLU A 112 13.40 -0.20 -0.35
CA GLU A 112 14.09 -0.15 -1.65
C GLU A 112 13.08 -0.27 -2.80
N GLN A 113 12.15 -1.21 -2.71
CA GLN A 113 11.11 -1.39 -3.72
C GLN A 113 10.17 -0.19 -3.78
N THR A 114 9.81 0.37 -2.63
CA THR A 114 8.98 1.57 -2.55
C THR A 114 9.68 2.76 -3.20
N ASP A 115 10.95 2.97 -2.87
CA ASP A 115 11.73 4.07 -3.44
C ASP A 115 11.84 3.94 -4.96
N ARG A 116 12.13 2.74 -5.45
CA ARG A 116 12.21 2.49 -6.89
C ARG A 116 10.88 2.77 -7.59
N TRP A 117 9.78 2.31 -7.01
CA TRP A 117 8.45 2.56 -7.55
C TRP A 117 8.12 4.06 -7.58
N MET A 118 8.43 4.78 -6.50
CA MET A 118 8.19 6.22 -6.43
C MET A 118 8.96 6.98 -7.50
N ARG A 119 10.22 6.59 -7.73
CA ARG A 119 11.05 7.22 -8.77
C ARG A 119 10.49 6.98 -10.16
N GLN A 120 9.94 5.82 -10.43
CA GLN A 120 9.27 5.52 -11.70
C GLN A 120 8.03 6.38 -11.91
N CYS A 121 7.30 6.66 -10.85
CA CYS A 121 6.10 7.51 -10.90
C CYS A 121 6.41 8.98 -11.22
N CYS A 122 7.65 9.41 -11.01
CA CYS A 122 8.06 10.80 -11.22
C CYS A 122 8.65 11.06 -12.63
N ILE A 123 8.72 10.05 -13.47
CA ILE A 123 9.26 10.19 -14.84
C ILE A 123 8.22 10.67 -15.86
#